data_f79c94854b02d03632d53776fef4432a
#
_entry.id   f79c94854b02d03632d53776fef4432a
#
_cell.length_a   1.000
_cell.length_b   1.000
_cell.length_c   1.000
_cell.angle_alpha   90.00
_cell.angle_beta   90.00
_cell.angle_gamma   90.00
#
_symmetry.space_group_name_H-M   'P 1'
#
loop_
_entity.id
_entity.type
_entity.pdbx_description
1 polymer ?
#
loop_
_entity_poly.entity_id
_entity_poly.type
_entity_poly.pdbx_seq_one_letter_code
_entity_poly.pdbx_strand_id
1 'polypeptide(L)'
;MVAMILTNELIEKYGIKPRVICYIGANQGQELPDMLNSFPDSNIHCFEPQKVPFNLLKKKFGNKQNLYFYNFALGNQNKKITIYTNNNNNYMSSSILEPKEHLLYHKQVTFEGSEEIELKRFDDLNIQNVDYLNIDVQGFELEVLKGFNNLNEIKYIKTEVNRKELYKNCVLVKELDKYLDNYNFIRVKTVWWQS
;
A
#
# COMPACT_ATOMS: atom_id res chain seq x y z
N MET A 1 2.87 4.26 15.63
CA MET A 1 1.79 3.89 14.68
C MET A 1 1.72 2.37 14.65
N VAL A 2 0.63 1.79 15.09
CA VAL A 2 0.42 0.33 14.97
C VAL A 2 -0.32 0.15 13.66
N ALA A 3 0.33 -0.47 12.67
CA ALA A 3 -0.32 -0.80 11.41
C ALA A 3 -1.58 -1.61 11.75
N MET A 4 -2.71 -1.27 11.11
CA MET A 4 -3.94 -2.00 11.35
C MET A 4 -3.88 -3.33 10.60
N ILE A 5 -3.47 -4.35 11.32
CA ILE A 5 -3.46 -5.72 10.85
C ILE A 5 -4.89 -6.14 10.51
N LEU A 6 -5.04 -6.92 9.46
CA LEU A 6 -6.26 -7.66 9.21
C LEU A 6 -6.52 -8.54 10.45
N THR A 7 -7.58 -8.25 11.22
CA THR A 7 -7.81 -8.95 12.48
C THR A 7 -8.18 -10.42 12.22
N ASN A 8 -7.77 -11.32 13.11
CA ASN A 8 -8.15 -12.74 13.03
C ASN A 8 -9.67 -12.90 12.90
N GLU A 9 -10.45 -12.05 13.59
CA GLU A 9 -11.91 -12.00 13.46
C GLU A 9 -12.40 -11.82 12.01
N LEU A 10 -11.77 -10.91 11.23
CA LEU A 10 -12.14 -10.71 9.82
C LEU A 10 -11.66 -11.87 8.95
N ILE A 11 -10.47 -12.41 9.24
CA ILE A 11 -9.92 -13.55 8.53
C ILE A 11 -10.86 -14.75 8.67
N GLU A 12 -11.29 -15.05 9.88
CA GLU A 12 -12.21 -16.14 10.18
C GLU A 12 -13.61 -15.90 9.60
N LYS A 13 -14.19 -14.70 9.85
CA LYS A 13 -15.53 -14.33 9.42
C LYS A 13 -15.73 -14.40 7.92
N TYR A 14 -14.74 -14.00 7.14
CA TYR A 14 -14.82 -13.94 5.67
C TYR A 14 -14.02 -15.05 4.99
N GLY A 15 -13.44 -15.97 5.74
CA GLY A 15 -12.67 -17.09 5.20
C GLY A 15 -11.47 -16.63 4.35
N ILE A 16 -10.78 -15.57 4.78
CA ILE A 16 -9.70 -14.95 4.01
C ILE A 16 -8.50 -15.88 3.93
N LYS A 17 -8.24 -16.42 2.75
CA LYS A 17 -7.13 -17.36 2.47
C LYS A 17 -6.50 -17.00 1.11
N PRO A 18 -5.73 -15.91 1.04
CA PRO A 18 -5.11 -15.49 -0.21
C PRO A 18 -3.98 -16.45 -0.60
N ARG A 19 -3.82 -16.70 -1.90
CA ARG A 19 -2.67 -17.43 -2.47
C ARG A 19 -1.55 -16.47 -2.85
N VAL A 20 -1.93 -15.32 -3.40
CA VAL A 20 -0.99 -14.29 -3.85
C VAL A 20 -1.44 -12.94 -3.30
N ILE A 21 -0.53 -12.29 -2.58
CA ILE A 21 -0.73 -11.00 -1.94
C ILE A 21 0.17 -9.96 -2.61
N CYS A 22 -0.37 -8.79 -2.96
CA CYS A 22 0.44 -7.61 -3.27
C CYS A 22 0.45 -6.68 -2.06
N TYR A 23 1.63 -6.48 -1.48
CA TYR A 23 1.89 -5.51 -0.43
C TYR A 23 2.52 -4.25 -1.04
N ILE A 24 1.71 -3.23 -1.23
CA ILE A 24 2.02 -2.02 -1.99
C ILE A 24 2.26 -0.86 -1.02
N GLY A 25 3.46 -0.29 -1.05
CA GLY A 25 3.98 0.60 -0.02
C GLY A 25 4.57 -0.20 1.16
N ALA A 26 5.39 -1.20 0.84
CA ALA A 26 5.88 -2.15 1.85
C ALA A 26 6.84 -1.54 2.87
N ASN A 27 7.41 -0.36 2.59
CA ASN A 27 8.40 0.31 3.44
C ASN A 27 9.49 -0.69 3.88
N GLN A 28 9.76 -0.81 5.18
CA GLN A 28 10.73 -1.76 5.75
C GLN A 28 10.12 -3.11 6.12
N GLY A 29 8.86 -3.39 5.68
CA GLY A 29 8.15 -4.64 5.92
C GLY A 29 7.51 -4.75 7.30
N GLN A 30 7.00 -3.65 7.86
CA GLN A 30 6.44 -3.64 9.22
C GLN A 30 5.29 -4.62 9.39
N GLU A 31 4.45 -4.83 8.35
CA GLU A 31 3.32 -5.75 8.39
C GLU A 31 3.66 -7.19 7.97
N LEU A 32 4.85 -7.44 7.42
CA LEU A 32 5.23 -8.78 6.94
C LEU A 32 5.21 -9.86 8.01
N PRO A 33 5.65 -9.63 9.26
CA PRO A 33 5.57 -10.66 10.29
C PRO A 33 4.16 -11.19 10.50
N ASP A 34 3.18 -10.28 10.51
CA ASP A 34 1.77 -10.61 10.73
C ASP A 34 1.15 -11.26 9.49
N MET A 35 1.50 -10.79 8.29
CA MET A 35 1.07 -11.43 7.04
C MET A 35 1.59 -12.86 6.92
N LEU A 36 2.88 -13.09 7.23
CA LEU A 36 3.49 -14.40 7.19
C LEU A 36 2.90 -15.36 8.24
N ASN A 37 2.53 -14.83 9.42
CA ASN A 37 1.87 -15.60 10.44
C ASN A 37 0.42 -15.97 10.07
N SER A 38 -0.32 -15.01 9.49
CA SER A 38 -1.73 -15.21 9.11
C SER A 38 -1.88 -16.02 7.81
N PHE A 39 -0.92 -15.90 6.89
CA PHE A 39 -0.96 -16.49 5.56
C PHE A 39 0.38 -17.16 5.19
N PRO A 40 0.78 -18.21 5.92
CA PRO A 40 2.12 -18.81 5.79
C PRO A 40 2.39 -19.41 4.39
N ASP A 41 1.35 -19.83 3.68
CA ASP A 41 1.44 -20.47 2.36
C ASP A 41 1.28 -19.48 1.20
N SER A 42 1.08 -18.18 1.48
CA SER A 42 0.90 -17.18 0.44
C SER A 42 2.22 -16.73 -0.16
N ASN A 43 2.23 -16.48 -1.47
CA ASN A 43 3.28 -15.71 -2.13
C ASN A 43 2.99 -14.21 -1.93
N ILE A 44 3.96 -13.45 -1.43
CA ILE A 44 3.79 -12.03 -1.15
C ILE A 44 4.73 -11.21 -2.02
N HIS A 45 4.17 -10.34 -2.84
CA HIS A 45 4.87 -9.42 -3.72
C HIS A 45 4.93 -8.04 -3.06
N CYS A 46 6.12 -7.63 -2.61
CA CYS A 46 6.37 -6.40 -1.86
C CYS A 46 6.88 -5.30 -2.78
N PHE A 47 6.15 -4.19 -2.88
CA PHE A 47 6.49 -3.03 -3.70
C PHE A 47 6.89 -1.87 -2.78
N GLU A 48 8.13 -1.40 -2.92
CA GLU A 48 8.66 -0.24 -2.18
C GLU A 48 9.57 0.57 -3.10
N PRO A 49 9.17 1.80 -3.49
CA PRO A 49 9.92 2.58 -4.46
C PRO A 49 11.21 3.20 -3.91
N GLN A 50 11.24 3.58 -2.63
CA GLN A 50 12.38 4.28 -2.04
C GLN A 50 13.54 3.32 -1.76
N LYS A 51 14.75 3.70 -2.16
CA LYS A 51 15.95 2.83 -2.05
C LYS A 51 16.29 2.44 -0.62
N VAL A 52 16.21 3.37 0.32
CA VAL A 52 16.61 3.10 1.71
C VAL A 52 15.68 2.09 2.37
N PRO A 53 14.34 2.32 2.46
CA PRO A 53 13.44 1.34 3.05
C PRO A 53 13.42 0.01 2.28
N PHE A 54 13.53 0.03 0.95
CA PHE A 54 13.62 -1.19 0.14
C PHE A 54 14.84 -2.05 0.51
N ASN A 55 16.02 -1.45 0.68
CA ASN A 55 17.23 -2.19 1.07
C ASN A 55 17.08 -2.76 2.48
N LEU A 56 16.46 -2.04 3.40
CA LEU A 56 16.17 -2.54 4.76
C LEU A 56 15.17 -3.70 4.73
N LEU A 57 14.12 -3.59 3.91
CA LEU A 57 13.15 -4.65 3.66
C LEU A 57 13.84 -5.93 3.16
N LYS A 58 14.64 -5.83 2.11
CA LYS A 58 15.42 -6.97 1.57
C LYS A 58 16.41 -7.54 2.58
N LYS A 59 17.09 -6.70 3.36
CA LYS A 59 18.01 -7.17 4.40
C LYS A 59 17.31 -8.00 5.47
N LYS A 60 16.07 -7.61 5.87
CA LYS A 60 15.31 -8.31 6.90
C LYS A 60 14.69 -9.61 6.40
N PHE A 61 14.18 -9.63 5.18
CA PHE A 61 13.28 -10.68 4.72
C PHE A 61 13.73 -11.40 3.44
N GLY A 62 14.86 -11.00 2.83
CA GLY A 62 15.32 -11.49 1.53
C GLY A 62 15.66 -12.99 1.47
N ASN A 63 15.74 -13.66 2.61
CA ASN A 63 15.96 -15.12 2.71
C ASN A 63 14.66 -15.95 2.68
N LYS A 64 13.49 -15.32 2.67
CA LYS A 64 12.19 -15.99 2.62
C LYS A 64 11.84 -16.35 1.17
N GLN A 65 11.55 -17.61 0.89
CA GLN A 65 11.32 -18.12 -0.48
C GLN A 65 10.00 -17.66 -1.11
N ASN A 66 9.01 -17.32 -0.28
CA ASN A 66 7.69 -16.87 -0.74
C ASN A 66 7.53 -15.34 -0.77
N LEU A 67 8.64 -14.59 -0.65
CA LEU A 67 8.64 -13.13 -0.75
C LEU A 67 9.37 -12.66 -2.01
N TYR A 68 8.73 -11.77 -2.75
CA TYR A 68 9.25 -11.14 -3.96
C TYR A 68 9.33 -9.63 -3.76
N PHE A 69 10.44 -9.00 -4.15
CA PHE A 69 10.71 -7.60 -3.83
C PHE A 69 10.91 -6.76 -5.09
N TYR A 70 10.21 -5.64 -5.17
CA TYR A 70 10.19 -4.74 -6.31
C TYR A 70 10.50 -3.30 -5.88
N ASN A 71 11.56 -2.71 -6.45
CA ASN A 71 11.97 -1.33 -6.12
C ASN A 71 11.37 -0.33 -7.12
N PHE A 72 10.06 -0.26 -7.17
CA PHE A 72 9.30 0.76 -7.91
C PHE A 72 7.90 0.91 -7.29
N ALA A 73 7.24 2.03 -7.57
CA ALA A 73 5.86 2.27 -7.18
C ALA A 73 4.88 1.65 -8.18
N LEU A 74 3.66 1.33 -7.71
CA LEU A 74 2.54 0.99 -8.59
C LEU A 74 1.62 2.20 -8.79
N GLY A 75 1.04 2.30 -9.99
CA GLY A 75 0.08 3.33 -10.34
C GLY A 75 -0.57 3.08 -11.70
N ASN A 76 -1.23 4.10 -12.25
CA ASN A 76 -2.03 3.99 -13.47
C ASN A 76 -1.24 4.11 -14.78
N GLN A 77 0.07 4.35 -14.74
CA GLN A 77 0.91 4.56 -15.92
C GLN A 77 2.37 4.24 -15.64
N ASN A 78 3.14 4.00 -16.70
CA ASN A 78 4.59 3.79 -16.63
C ASN A 78 5.32 5.11 -16.86
N LYS A 79 6.04 5.60 -15.85
CA LYS A 79 6.87 6.80 -15.94
C LYS A 79 7.84 6.91 -14.77
N LYS A 80 8.78 7.84 -14.87
CA LYS A 80 9.50 8.34 -13.71
C LYS A 80 8.68 9.44 -13.03
N ILE A 81 8.70 9.48 -11.71
CA ILE A 81 7.97 10.43 -10.90
C ILE A 81 8.75 10.74 -9.63
N THR A 82 8.50 11.92 -9.07
CA THR A 82 9.08 12.32 -7.79
C THR A 82 8.24 11.81 -6.63
N ILE A 83 8.88 11.25 -5.59
CA ILE A 83 8.29 10.99 -4.28
C ILE A 83 8.85 11.97 -3.26
N TYR A 84 7.99 12.61 -2.48
CA TYR A 84 8.39 13.45 -1.34
C TYR A 84 8.76 12.55 -0.17
N THR A 85 9.98 12.69 0.35
CA THR A 85 10.53 11.78 1.35
C THR A 85 10.48 12.35 2.75
N ASN A 86 10.25 11.48 3.70
CA ASN A 86 10.16 11.78 5.12
C ASN A 86 11.10 10.85 5.90
N ASN A 87 12.29 11.33 6.26
CA ASN A 87 13.30 10.53 6.92
C ASN A 87 13.08 10.39 8.43
N ASN A 88 12.51 11.42 9.06
CA ASN A 88 12.35 11.48 10.52
C ASN A 88 11.20 10.60 11.07
N ASN A 89 10.41 9.96 10.20
CA ASN A 89 9.38 8.99 10.55
C ASN A 89 9.58 7.64 9.84
N ASN A 90 10.81 7.18 9.70
CA ASN A 90 11.15 5.92 9.04
C ASN A 90 10.51 5.76 7.64
N TYR A 91 10.38 6.86 6.90
CA TYR A 91 9.79 6.93 5.55
C TYR A 91 8.29 6.60 5.48
N MET A 92 7.59 6.43 6.61
CA MET A 92 6.20 5.96 6.65
C MET A 92 5.17 6.96 6.09
N SER A 93 5.51 8.24 6.01
CA SER A 93 4.63 9.30 5.46
C SER A 93 5.08 9.77 4.07
N SER A 94 6.06 9.12 3.46
CA SER A 94 6.53 9.50 2.11
C SER A 94 5.43 9.26 1.07
N SER A 95 5.23 10.22 0.17
CA SER A 95 4.15 10.19 -0.81
C SER A 95 4.57 10.72 -2.19
N ILE A 96 3.98 10.18 -3.24
CA ILE A 96 4.05 10.76 -4.59
C ILE A 96 3.30 12.10 -4.65
N LEU A 97 2.30 12.27 -3.77
CA LEU A 97 1.54 13.51 -3.68
C LEU A 97 2.23 14.52 -2.74
N GLU A 98 2.11 15.80 -3.08
CA GLU A 98 2.62 16.88 -2.25
C GLU A 98 1.91 16.90 -0.88
N PRO A 99 2.65 16.94 0.24
CA PRO A 99 2.05 17.06 1.57
C PRO A 99 1.24 18.35 1.72
N LYS A 100 0.03 18.24 2.31
CA LYS A 100 -0.88 19.39 2.51
C LYS A 100 -1.31 19.47 3.97
N GLU A 101 -2.51 19.00 4.31
CA GLU A 101 -3.00 19.03 5.70
C GLU A 101 -2.22 18.08 6.61
N HIS A 102 -1.48 17.11 6.05
CA HIS A 102 -0.56 16.28 6.81
C HIS A 102 0.37 17.09 7.71
N LEU A 103 0.88 18.23 7.22
CA LEU A 103 1.77 19.11 7.97
C LEU A 103 1.09 19.81 9.16
N LEU A 104 -0.24 19.91 9.15
CA LEU A 104 -1.04 20.49 10.22
C LEU A 104 -1.35 19.48 11.33
N TYR A 105 -1.65 18.23 10.95
CA TYR A 105 -2.06 17.18 11.88
C TYR A 105 -0.88 16.38 12.43
N HIS A 106 0.21 16.28 11.69
CA HIS A 106 1.41 15.53 12.06
C HIS A 106 2.64 16.43 12.07
N LYS A 107 2.62 17.47 12.92
CA LYS A 107 3.66 18.52 12.98
C LYS A 107 5.08 18.00 13.23
N GLN A 108 5.21 16.82 13.83
CA GLN A 108 6.49 16.17 14.09
C GLN A 108 7.08 15.51 12.84
N VAL A 109 6.29 15.34 11.77
CA VAL A 109 6.71 14.74 10.51
C VAL A 109 7.15 15.84 9.56
N THR A 110 8.38 15.77 9.07
CA THR A 110 8.93 16.71 8.10
C THR A 110 9.23 16.02 6.78
N PHE A 111 9.08 16.72 5.68
CA PHE A 111 9.44 16.27 4.35
C PHE A 111 10.70 17.05 3.92
N GLU A 112 11.86 16.39 4.05
CA GLU A 112 13.16 17.05 3.92
C GLU A 112 13.81 16.84 2.55
N GLY A 113 13.20 16.00 1.70
CA GLY A 113 13.77 15.67 0.41
C GLY A 113 12.77 15.12 -0.58
N SER A 114 13.32 14.74 -1.71
CA SER A 114 12.58 14.03 -2.75
C SER A 114 13.50 13.04 -3.47
N GLU A 115 12.92 12.00 -4.03
CA GLU A 115 13.61 10.98 -4.82
C GLU A 115 12.88 10.76 -6.15
N GLU A 116 13.60 10.61 -7.25
CA GLU A 116 13.03 10.14 -8.50
C GLU A 116 12.89 8.62 -8.45
N ILE A 117 11.67 8.13 -8.67
CA ILE A 117 11.32 6.71 -8.63
C ILE A 117 10.67 6.27 -9.94
N GLU A 118 10.69 4.97 -10.22
CA GLU A 118 9.87 4.39 -11.29
C GLU A 118 8.44 4.16 -10.79
N LEU A 119 7.46 4.54 -11.61
CA LEU A 119 6.04 4.20 -11.46
C LEU A 119 5.69 3.20 -12.57
N LYS A 120 5.04 2.09 -12.22
CA LYS A 120 4.62 1.06 -13.18
C LYS A 120 3.15 0.70 -12.99
N ARG A 121 2.51 0.29 -14.08
CA ARG A 121 1.19 -0.35 -14.02
C ARG A 121 1.37 -1.79 -13.56
N PHE A 122 0.44 -2.26 -12.73
CA PHE A 122 0.44 -3.67 -12.31
C PHE A 122 0.26 -4.62 -13.50
N ASP A 123 -0.62 -4.27 -14.43
CA ASP A 123 -0.94 -5.12 -15.61
C ASP A 123 0.26 -5.41 -16.51
N ASP A 124 1.29 -4.56 -16.45
CA ASP A 124 2.52 -4.76 -17.24
C ASP A 124 3.53 -5.67 -16.54
N LEU A 125 3.18 -6.16 -15.35
CA LEU A 125 3.96 -7.13 -14.59
C LEU A 125 3.42 -8.54 -14.85
N ASN A 126 4.30 -9.50 -14.97
CA ASN A 126 3.90 -10.90 -15.14
C ASN A 126 3.58 -11.57 -13.79
N ILE A 127 2.69 -10.94 -12.99
CA ILE A 127 2.22 -11.45 -11.70
C ILE A 127 0.76 -11.87 -11.88
N GLN A 128 0.45 -13.12 -11.62
CA GLN A 128 -0.87 -13.68 -11.85
C GLN A 128 -1.52 -14.20 -10.57
N ASN A 129 -2.83 -14.39 -10.61
CA ASN A 129 -3.63 -14.97 -9.52
C ASN A 129 -3.56 -14.18 -8.21
N VAL A 130 -3.36 -12.86 -8.28
CA VAL A 130 -3.43 -11.99 -7.12
C VAL A 130 -4.86 -11.96 -6.62
N ASP A 131 -5.07 -12.30 -5.37
CA ASP A 131 -6.38 -12.31 -4.75
C ASP A 131 -6.49 -11.42 -3.49
N TYR A 132 -5.37 -10.81 -3.05
CA TYR A 132 -5.40 -9.83 -1.97
C TYR A 132 -4.44 -8.65 -2.25
N LEU A 133 -4.96 -7.42 -2.12
CA LEU A 133 -4.18 -6.18 -2.14
C LEU A 133 -4.11 -5.59 -0.73
N ASN A 134 -2.90 -5.31 -0.25
CA ASN A 134 -2.64 -4.47 0.91
C ASN A 134 -1.96 -3.19 0.42
N ILE A 135 -2.66 -2.05 0.49
CA ILE A 135 -2.25 -0.79 -0.11
C ILE A 135 -2.10 0.27 0.97
N ASP A 136 -0.88 0.82 1.11
CA ASP A 136 -0.56 1.95 1.97
C ASP A 136 0.48 2.83 1.24
N VAL A 137 -0.01 3.77 0.44
CA VAL A 137 0.81 4.61 -0.44
C VAL A 137 0.58 6.10 -0.20
N GLN A 138 0.05 6.40 0.97
CA GLN A 138 -0.05 7.75 1.51
C GLN A 138 -0.77 8.73 0.56
N GLY A 139 -2.00 8.34 0.18
CA GLY A 139 -2.92 9.16 -0.62
C GLY A 139 -3.00 8.80 -2.11
N PHE A 140 -2.12 7.93 -2.63
CA PHE A 140 -2.07 7.55 -4.04
C PHE A 140 -2.83 6.24 -4.36
N GLU A 141 -3.66 5.75 -3.44
CA GLU A 141 -4.35 4.46 -3.47
C GLU A 141 -5.23 4.28 -4.70
N LEU A 142 -5.98 5.32 -5.09
CA LEU A 142 -6.85 5.26 -6.29
C LEU A 142 -6.04 5.07 -7.57
N GLU A 143 -4.90 5.72 -7.68
CA GLU A 143 -4.06 5.61 -8.87
C GLU A 143 -3.39 4.23 -8.95
N VAL A 144 -3.07 3.62 -7.80
CA VAL A 144 -2.65 2.21 -7.73
C VAL A 144 -3.75 1.31 -8.27
N LEU A 145 -4.98 1.43 -7.78
CA LEU A 145 -6.13 0.61 -8.20
C LEU A 145 -6.44 0.75 -9.70
N LYS A 146 -6.30 1.95 -10.27
CA LYS A 146 -6.44 2.18 -11.72
C LYS A 146 -5.36 1.49 -12.56
N GLY A 147 -4.28 1.03 -11.95
CA GLY A 147 -3.24 0.23 -12.60
C GLY A 147 -3.59 -1.23 -12.77
N PHE A 148 -4.74 -1.68 -12.25
CA PHE A 148 -5.26 -3.04 -12.36
C PHE A 148 -6.49 -3.06 -13.27
N ASN A 149 -6.40 -3.66 -14.46
CA ASN A 149 -7.54 -3.80 -15.36
C ASN A 149 -8.58 -4.79 -14.83
N ASN A 150 -8.11 -5.84 -14.13
CA ASN A 150 -8.95 -6.96 -13.67
C ASN A 150 -9.16 -6.92 -12.14
N LEU A 151 -9.58 -5.78 -11.59
CA LEU A 151 -9.91 -5.69 -10.16
C LEU A 151 -10.99 -6.70 -9.74
N ASN A 152 -11.85 -7.16 -10.66
CA ASN A 152 -12.87 -8.19 -10.38
C ASN A 152 -12.27 -9.56 -9.99
N GLU A 153 -11.00 -9.82 -10.29
CA GLU A 153 -10.31 -11.05 -9.89
C GLU A 153 -9.76 -10.96 -8.45
N ILE A 154 -9.64 -9.74 -7.91
CA ILE A 154 -9.20 -9.49 -6.54
C ILE A 154 -10.34 -9.77 -5.59
N LYS A 155 -10.10 -10.57 -4.56
CA LYS A 155 -11.12 -10.95 -3.57
C LYS A 155 -11.15 -10.01 -2.37
N TYR A 156 -9.99 -9.52 -1.96
CA TYR A 156 -9.83 -8.74 -0.74
C TYR A 156 -8.94 -7.54 -0.99
N ILE A 157 -9.34 -6.39 -0.45
CA ILE A 157 -8.55 -5.16 -0.46
C ILE A 157 -8.49 -4.61 0.96
N LYS A 158 -7.30 -4.44 1.50
CA LYS A 158 -7.02 -3.60 2.66
C LYS A 158 -6.32 -2.35 2.13
N THR A 159 -6.82 -1.18 2.46
CA THR A 159 -6.22 0.07 2.00
C THR A 159 -6.32 1.16 3.07
N GLU A 160 -5.34 2.04 3.11
CA GLU A 160 -5.46 3.28 3.84
C GLU A 160 -6.54 4.17 3.16
N VAL A 161 -7.24 4.97 3.94
CA VAL A 161 -8.26 5.90 3.43
C VAL A 161 -8.22 7.22 4.20
N ASN A 162 -8.40 8.32 3.49
CA ASN A 162 -8.36 9.66 4.04
C ASN A 162 -9.75 10.29 4.15
N ARG A 163 -10.04 10.97 5.28
CA ARG A 163 -11.25 11.80 5.45
C ARG A 163 -11.03 13.24 4.98
N LYS A 164 -9.76 13.67 4.97
CA LYS A 164 -9.30 15.01 4.65
C LYS A 164 -8.13 14.93 3.69
N GLU A 165 -7.87 16.01 3.03
CA GLU A 165 -6.79 16.10 2.04
C GLU A 165 -5.43 16.24 2.74
N LEU A 166 -4.94 15.15 3.32
CA LEU A 166 -3.62 15.10 3.96
C LEU A 166 -2.50 15.37 2.95
N TYR A 167 -2.67 14.88 1.73
CA TYR A 167 -1.81 15.12 0.59
C TYR A 167 -2.65 15.77 -0.51
N LYS A 168 -2.06 16.64 -1.29
CA LYS A 168 -2.75 17.39 -2.35
C LYS A 168 -3.38 16.46 -3.38
N ASN A 169 -4.69 16.61 -3.58
CA ASN A 169 -5.52 15.78 -4.46
C ASN A 169 -5.51 14.28 -4.10
N CYS A 170 -5.21 13.91 -2.84
CA CYS A 170 -5.37 12.52 -2.43
C CYS A 170 -6.83 12.09 -2.50
N VAL A 171 -7.06 10.81 -2.81
CA VAL A 171 -8.41 10.26 -2.82
C VAL A 171 -9.03 10.27 -1.42
N LEU A 172 -10.28 10.70 -1.32
CA LEU A 172 -11.04 10.62 -0.08
C LEU A 172 -11.86 9.32 -0.03
N VAL A 173 -12.17 8.87 1.20
CA VAL A 173 -12.86 7.61 1.44
C VAL A 173 -14.12 7.40 0.60
N LYS A 174 -14.95 8.45 0.40
CA LYS A 174 -16.18 8.35 -0.39
C LYS A 174 -15.93 8.14 -1.88
N GLU A 175 -14.86 8.74 -2.40
CA GLU A 175 -14.47 8.59 -3.81
C GLU A 175 -13.89 7.20 -4.06
N LEU A 176 -13.09 6.70 -3.10
CA LEU A 176 -12.54 5.35 -3.16
C LEU A 176 -13.65 4.29 -3.07
N ASP A 177 -14.61 4.46 -2.14
CA ASP A 177 -15.78 3.60 -2.03
C ASP A 177 -16.55 3.56 -3.38
N LYS A 178 -16.84 4.72 -3.96
CA LYS A 178 -17.54 4.81 -5.26
C LYS A 178 -16.79 4.14 -6.39
N TYR A 179 -15.45 4.25 -6.40
CA TYR A 179 -14.63 3.59 -7.41
C TYR A 179 -14.70 2.05 -7.25
N LEU A 180 -14.53 1.55 -6.03
CA LEU A 180 -14.55 0.12 -5.72
C LEU A 180 -15.95 -0.52 -5.89
N ASP A 181 -17.02 0.23 -5.67
CA ASP A 181 -18.40 -0.22 -5.91
C ASP A 181 -18.62 -0.63 -7.38
N ASN A 182 -17.96 0.02 -8.36
CA ASN A 182 -18.04 -0.39 -9.76
C ASN A 182 -17.46 -1.80 -10.03
N TYR A 183 -16.69 -2.33 -9.09
CA TYR A 183 -16.10 -3.67 -9.14
C TYR A 183 -16.73 -4.63 -8.12
N ASN A 184 -17.91 -4.25 -7.55
CA ASN A 184 -18.68 -5.02 -6.56
C ASN A 184 -17.94 -5.22 -5.21
N PHE A 185 -17.01 -4.36 -4.85
CA PHE A 185 -16.43 -4.37 -3.52
C PHE A 185 -17.32 -3.67 -2.51
N ILE A 186 -17.47 -4.27 -1.34
CA ILE A 186 -18.21 -3.71 -0.21
C ILE A 186 -17.23 -3.46 0.93
N ARG A 187 -17.24 -2.24 1.47
CA ARG A 187 -16.43 -1.91 2.64
C ARG A 187 -17.01 -2.54 3.90
N VAL A 188 -16.29 -3.48 4.48
CA VAL A 188 -16.76 -4.28 5.64
C VAL A 188 -16.28 -3.74 6.98
N LYS A 189 -15.15 -3.00 7.01
CA LYS A 189 -14.61 -2.40 8.25
C LYS A 189 -13.78 -1.16 7.93
N THR A 190 -13.83 -0.19 8.82
CA THR A 190 -12.90 0.95 8.83
C THR A 190 -12.48 1.22 10.27
N VAL A 191 -11.19 1.44 10.46
CA VAL A 191 -10.65 1.95 11.72
C VAL A 191 -10.07 3.31 11.47
N TRP A 192 -10.44 4.26 12.32
CA TRP A 192 -9.96 5.62 12.23
C TRP A 192 -8.91 5.83 13.31
N TRP A 193 -7.76 6.35 12.91
CA TRP A 193 -6.81 6.85 13.87
C TRP A 193 -7.37 8.13 14.51
N GLN A 194 -7.28 8.22 15.82
CA GLN A 194 -7.57 9.47 16.51
C GLN A 194 -6.42 10.43 16.23
N SER A 195 -6.69 11.47 15.46
CA SER A 195 -5.81 12.62 15.25
C SER A 195 -6.13 13.71 16.26
#